data_bbc7925a2632fd96b900a0a729d1d0e5
#
_entry.id   bbc7925a2632fd96b900a0a729d1d0e5
#
_cell.length_a   1.000
_cell.length_b   1.000
_cell.length_c   1.000
_cell.angle_alpha   90.00
_cell.angle_beta   90.00
_cell.angle_gamma   90.00
#
_symmetry.space_group_name_H-M   'P 1'
#
loop_
_entity.id
_entity.type
_entity.pdbx_description
1 polymer ?
#
loop_
_entity_poly.entity_id
_entity_poly.type
_entity_poly.pdbx_seq_one_letter_code
_entity_poly.pdbx_strand_id
1 'polypeptide(L)'
;MKRFSALLCTLGLACSLFAAGKDEFPAISHSELTAAMTAQTVTLIDVNGTASYRNGRIPGAIDYATLRGDLAAALPKDKGALVVAYCGNEKCQAYRTAAKAVAALGYTNVKHYSPGIAGWRASGAAVEKGAP
;
A
#
# COMPACT_ATOMS: atom_id res chain seq x y z
N MET A 1 -59.66 39.70 -7.37
CA MET A 1 -59.13 38.73 -6.40
C MET A 1 -57.88 38.10 -7.01
N LYS A 2 -56.69 38.61 -6.61
CA LYS A 2 -55.41 38.11 -7.11
C LYS A 2 -54.76 37.26 -6.00
N ARG A 3 -54.65 35.96 -6.25
CA ARG A 3 -54.00 35.01 -5.33
C ARG A 3 -52.52 35.03 -5.57
N PHE A 4 -51.75 35.57 -4.61
CA PHE A 4 -50.28 35.46 -4.58
C PHE A 4 -49.91 34.10 -3.98
N SER A 5 -49.34 33.24 -4.83
CA SER A 5 -48.71 31.98 -4.38
C SER A 5 -47.29 32.30 -3.95
N ALA A 6 -47.04 32.16 -2.68
CA ALA A 6 -45.69 32.28 -2.13
C ALA A 6 -44.95 30.97 -2.41
N LEU A 7 -43.91 31.04 -3.22
CA LEU A 7 -43.00 29.95 -3.51
C LEU A 7 -41.94 29.88 -2.37
N LEU A 8 -42.09 28.90 -1.50
CA LEU A 8 -41.16 28.63 -0.41
C LEU A 8 -39.90 27.91 -0.96
N CYS A 9 -38.84 28.65 -1.12
CA CYS A 9 -37.52 28.12 -1.54
C CYS A 9 -36.86 27.50 -0.32
N THR A 10 -36.96 26.19 -0.16
CA THR A 10 -36.24 25.43 0.84
C THR A 10 -34.79 25.27 0.36
N LEU A 11 -33.87 26.07 0.97
CA LEU A 11 -32.45 25.98 0.78
C LEU A 11 -31.95 24.70 1.49
N GLY A 12 -31.81 23.62 0.72
CA GLY A 12 -31.20 22.39 1.21
C GLY A 12 -29.72 22.58 1.49
N LEU A 13 -29.38 22.68 2.79
CA LEU A 13 -28.01 22.67 3.26
C LEU A 13 -27.40 21.28 3.00
N ALA A 14 -26.71 21.14 1.88
CA ALA A 14 -25.92 19.94 1.60
C ALA A 14 -24.76 19.89 2.58
N CYS A 15 -24.94 19.15 3.66
CA CYS A 15 -23.87 18.79 4.59
C CYS A 15 -22.90 17.87 3.88
N SER A 16 -21.86 18.44 3.26
CA SER A 16 -20.73 17.66 2.75
C SER A 16 -20.03 17.01 3.93
N LEU A 17 -20.36 15.76 4.20
CA LEU A 17 -19.56 14.89 5.05
C LEU A 17 -18.19 14.78 4.41
N PHE A 18 -17.22 15.53 4.92
CA PHE A 18 -15.81 15.27 4.70
C PHE A 18 -15.55 13.87 5.27
N ALA A 19 -15.60 12.86 4.41
CA ALA A 19 -15.05 11.57 4.71
C ALA A 19 -13.57 11.80 5.05
N ALA A 20 -13.16 11.53 6.30
CA ALA A 20 -11.76 11.46 6.68
C ALA A 20 -11.09 10.57 5.66
N GLY A 21 -10.09 11.12 4.92
CA GLY A 21 -9.52 10.46 3.76
C GLY A 21 -9.05 9.07 4.14
N LYS A 22 -9.67 8.05 3.54
CA LYS A 22 -9.13 6.70 3.57
C LYS A 22 -7.72 6.81 3.02
N ASP A 23 -6.74 6.28 3.77
CA ASP A 23 -5.38 6.19 3.27
C ASP A 23 -5.46 5.61 1.86
N GLU A 24 -4.86 6.28 0.88
CA GLU A 24 -4.88 5.87 -0.53
C GLU A 24 -4.43 4.41 -0.68
N PHE A 25 -3.54 3.97 0.22
CA PHE A 25 -3.06 2.60 0.32
C PHE A 25 -3.25 2.11 1.76
N PRO A 26 -4.30 1.33 2.08
CA PRO A 26 -4.57 0.90 3.43
C PRO A 26 -3.45 0.03 4.00
N ALA A 27 -3.27 0.09 5.31
CA ALA A 27 -2.30 -0.75 6.01
C ALA A 27 -2.75 -2.20 6.04
N ILE A 28 -1.78 -3.12 5.99
CA ILE A 28 -1.97 -4.54 6.31
C ILE A 28 -1.35 -4.83 7.68
N SER A 29 -2.05 -5.62 8.50
CA SER A 29 -1.51 -6.05 9.80
C SER A 29 -0.40 -7.08 9.65
N HIS A 30 0.41 -7.28 10.70
CA HIS A 30 1.46 -8.30 10.70
C HIS A 30 0.89 -9.71 10.51
N SER A 31 -0.22 -10.03 11.16
CA SER A 31 -0.87 -11.34 11.05
C SER A 31 -1.45 -11.60 9.66
N GLU A 32 -2.11 -10.60 9.06
CA GLU A 32 -2.62 -10.71 7.69
C GLU A 32 -1.47 -10.88 6.67
N LEU A 33 -0.38 -10.11 6.85
CA LEU A 33 0.79 -10.22 5.98
C LEU A 33 1.43 -11.60 6.07
N THR A 34 1.67 -12.11 7.29
CA THR A 34 2.26 -13.45 7.48
C THR A 34 1.36 -14.56 6.94
N ALA A 35 0.04 -14.44 7.10
CA ALA A 35 -0.90 -15.39 6.51
C ALA A 35 -0.85 -15.37 4.97
N ALA A 36 -0.81 -14.20 4.35
CA ALA A 36 -0.70 -14.05 2.90
C ALA A 36 0.64 -14.57 2.37
N MET A 37 1.74 -14.37 3.11
CA MET A 37 3.06 -14.94 2.76
C MET A 37 3.05 -16.46 2.82
N THR A 38 2.48 -17.04 3.87
CA THR A 38 2.34 -18.51 4.02
C THR A 38 1.50 -19.11 2.90
N ALA A 39 0.42 -18.43 2.52
CA ALA A 39 -0.44 -18.83 1.41
C ALA A 39 0.16 -18.53 0.02
N GLN A 40 1.29 -17.83 -0.05
CA GLN A 40 1.94 -17.39 -1.30
C GLN A 40 1.01 -16.52 -2.18
N THR A 41 0.18 -15.67 -1.54
CA THR A 41 -0.82 -14.84 -2.22
C THR A 41 -0.49 -13.35 -2.19
N VAL A 42 0.74 -12.98 -1.83
CA VAL A 42 1.19 -11.60 -1.77
C VAL A 42 2.48 -11.39 -2.55
N THR A 43 2.57 -10.25 -3.22
CA THR A 43 3.83 -9.72 -3.77
C THR A 43 4.30 -8.60 -2.86
N LEU A 44 5.51 -8.75 -2.31
CA LEU A 44 6.14 -7.78 -1.41
C LEU A 44 7.14 -6.91 -2.16
N ILE A 45 7.11 -5.60 -1.90
CA ILE A 45 8.04 -4.63 -2.49
C ILE A 45 8.75 -3.86 -1.38
N ASP A 46 10.07 -4.01 -1.32
CA ASP A 46 10.95 -3.26 -0.44
C ASP A 46 11.41 -1.97 -1.12
N VAL A 47 11.17 -0.82 -0.48
CA VAL A 47 11.57 0.50 -1.00
C VAL A 47 12.74 1.13 -0.24
N ASN A 48 13.42 0.36 0.60
CA ASN A 48 14.55 0.87 1.42
C ASN A 48 15.84 1.10 0.63
N GLY A 49 15.86 0.69 -0.63
CA GLY A 49 17.06 0.73 -1.49
C GLY A 49 17.94 -0.53 -1.37
N THR A 50 18.71 -0.79 -2.41
CA THR A 50 19.43 -2.06 -2.61
C THR A 50 20.40 -2.41 -1.47
N ALA A 51 21.08 -1.43 -0.89
CA ALA A 51 22.00 -1.69 0.23
C ALA A 51 21.27 -2.22 1.48
N SER A 52 20.17 -1.56 1.86
CA SER A 52 19.31 -1.99 2.98
C SER A 52 18.63 -3.32 2.69
N TYR A 53 18.13 -3.51 1.47
CA TYR A 53 17.54 -4.76 0.99
C TYR A 53 18.48 -5.96 1.17
N ARG A 54 19.74 -5.82 0.78
CA ARG A 54 20.77 -6.87 0.95
C ARG A 54 21.13 -7.12 2.40
N ASN A 55 21.08 -6.08 3.25
CA ASN A 55 21.37 -6.20 4.69
C ASN A 55 20.23 -6.87 5.47
N GLY A 56 19.03 -6.91 4.94
CA GLY A 56 17.92 -7.67 5.50
C GLY A 56 16.56 -7.15 5.09
N ARG A 57 15.79 -7.99 4.44
CA ARG A 57 14.44 -7.75 3.93
C ARG A 57 13.43 -8.74 4.49
N ILE A 58 12.16 -8.44 4.33
CA ILE A 58 11.11 -9.44 4.54
C ILE A 58 11.28 -10.53 3.47
N PRO A 59 11.27 -11.81 3.83
CA PRO A 59 11.51 -12.91 2.89
C PRO A 59 10.62 -12.83 1.65
N GLY A 60 11.21 -13.01 0.47
CA GLY A 60 10.51 -12.97 -0.81
C GLY A 60 10.22 -11.57 -1.35
N ALA A 61 10.61 -10.51 -0.65
CA ALA A 61 10.42 -9.15 -1.13
C ALA A 61 11.28 -8.85 -2.37
N ILE A 62 10.76 -7.99 -3.23
CA ILE A 62 11.40 -7.49 -4.44
C ILE A 62 12.07 -6.14 -4.13
N ASP A 63 13.29 -5.92 -4.60
CA ASP A 63 13.96 -4.63 -4.49
C ASP A 63 13.42 -3.63 -5.51
N TYR A 64 12.63 -2.66 -5.06
CA TYR A 64 12.05 -1.63 -5.92
C TYR A 64 13.11 -0.82 -6.67
N ALA A 65 14.27 -0.58 -6.06
CA ALA A 65 15.32 0.23 -6.65
C ALA A 65 15.88 -0.39 -7.95
N THR A 66 15.91 -1.71 -8.04
CA THR A 66 16.39 -2.44 -9.22
C THR A 66 15.33 -2.60 -10.31
N LEU A 67 14.05 -2.50 -9.97
CA LEU A 67 12.93 -2.82 -10.86
C LEU A 67 12.12 -1.62 -11.35
N ARG A 68 12.56 -0.39 -11.09
CA ARG A 68 11.80 0.81 -11.52
C ARG A 68 11.46 0.83 -13.00
N GLY A 69 12.36 0.34 -13.84
CA GLY A 69 12.17 0.32 -15.31
C GLY A 69 11.36 -0.87 -15.81
N ASP A 70 11.19 -1.92 -15.01
CA ASP A 70 10.51 -3.17 -15.40
C ASP A 70 9.63 -3.74 -14.28
N LEU A 71 8.98 -2.86 -13.52
CA LEU A 71 8.11 -3.24 -12.41
C LEU A 71 6.99 -4.18 -12.87
N ALA A 72 6.44 -3.95 -14.06
CA ALA A 72 5.34 -4.74 -14.59
C ALA A 72 5.69 -6.22 -14.78
N ALA A 73 6.92 -6.54 -15.14
CA ALA A 73 7.37 -7.92 -15.33
C ALA A 73 7.51 -8.68 -14.00
N ALA A 74 7.75 -7.98 -12.90
CA ALA A 74 7.89 -8.56 -11.57
C ALA A 74 6.56 -8.76 -10.84
N LEU A 75 5.47 -8.21 -11.36
CA LEU A 75 4.15 -8.25 -10.74
C LEU A 75 3.28 -9.38 -11.32
N PRO A 76 2.34 -9.93 -10.53
CA PRO A 76 1.42 -10.96 -11.02
C PRO A 76 0.54 -10.43 -12.15
N LYS A 77 0.10 -11.31 -13.06
CA LYS A 77 -0.78 -10.94 -14.17
C LYS A 77 -2.17 -10.50 -13.70
N ASP A 78 -2.64 -11.07 -12.60
CA ASP A 78 -3.92 -10.70 -11.99
C ASP A 78 -3.81 -9.32 -11.33
N LYS A 79 -4.56 -8.35 -11.83
CA LYS A 79 -4.59 -6.98 -11.31
C LYS A 79 -5.33 -6.83 -9.97
N GLY A 80 -6.07 -7.84 -9.54
CA GLY A 80 -6.68 -7.95 -8.22
C GLY A 80 -5.78 -8.60 -7.17
N ALA A 81 -4.61 -9.11 -7.56
CA ALA A 81 -3.66 -9.73 -6.63
C ALA A 81 -3.15 -8.73 -5.59
N LEU A 82 -2.93 -9.22 -4.37
CA LEU A 82 -2.42 -8.41 -3.26
C LEU A 82 -0.95 -8.03 -3.52
N VAL A 83 -0.69 -6.73 -3.53
CA VAL A 83 0.66 -6.16 -3.55
C VAL A 83 0.86 -5.31 -2.31
N VAL A 84 1.94 -5.54 -1.58
CA VAL A 84 2.26 -4.81 -0.35
C VAL A 84 3.62 -4.15 -0.49
N ALA A 85 3.66 -2.83 -0.35
CA ALA A 85 4.90 -2.06 -0.29
C ALA A 85 5.27 -1.74 1.17
N TYR A 86 6.55 -1.75 1.49
CA TYR A 86 7.02 -1.36 2.82
C TYR A 86 8.36 -0.63 2.74
N CYS A 87 8.65 0.16 3.78
CA CYS A 87 9.96 0.80 3.95
C CYS A 87 10.56 0.55 5.35
N GLY A 88 11.18 1.56 5.97
CA GLY A 88 11.98 1.36 7.18
C GLY A 88 11.19 1.15 8.46
N ASN A 89 10.21 2.01 8.70
CA ASN A 89 9.42 2.06 9.93
C ASN A 89 8.12 2.85 9.72
N GLU A 90 7.32 3.00 10.78
CA GLU A 90 6.01 3.67 10.74
C GLU A 90 6.06 5.15 10.31
N LYS A 91 7.20 5.83 10.47
CA LYS A 91 7.37 7.24 10.08
C LYS A 91 7.75 7.39 8.60
N CYS A 92 8.18 6.32 7.95
CA CYS A 92 8.61 6.33 6.56
C CYS A 92 7.41 6.35 5.61
N GLN A 93 7.43 7.27 4.65
CA GLN A 93 6.40 7.41 3.61
C GLN A 93 6.88 6.95 2.22
N ALA A 94 8.11 6.46 2.11
CA ALA A 94 8.71 6.06 0.83
C ALA A 94 7.96 4.92 0.13
N TYR A 95 7.24 4.07 0.87
CA TYR A 95 6.40 3.02 0.29
C TYR A 95 5.40 3.56 -0.74
N ARG A 96 4.94 4.82 -0.59
CA ARG A 96 3.98 5.45 -1.50
C ARG A 96 4.48 5.54 -2.93
N THR A 97 5.79 5.66 -3.13
CA THR A 97 6.38 5.70 -4.47
C THR A 97 6.13 4.39 -5.22
N ALA A 98 6.40 3.25 -4.58
CA ALA A 98 6.13 1.95 -5.18
C ALA A 98 4.62 1.68 -5.30
N ALA A 99 3.84 1.97 -4.25
CA ALA A 99 2.40 1.76 -4.25
C ALA A 99 1.70 2.53 -5.38
N LYS A 100 2.07 3.79 -5.61
CA LYS A 100 1.55 4.60 -6.73
C LYS A 100 1.96 4.03 -8.09
N ALA A 101 3.20 3.58 -8.24
CA ALA A 101 3.66 2.97 -9.48
C ALA A 101 2.89 1.67 -9.79
N VAL A 102 2.63 0.84 -8.79
CA VAL A 102 1.82 -0.38 -8.91
C VAL A 102 0.37 -0.03 -9.26
N ALA A 103 -0.24 0.91 -8.57
CA ALA A 103 -1.61 1.37 -8.86
C ALA A 103 -1.75 1.94 -10.28
N ALA A 104 -0.75 2.69 -10.77
CA ALA A 104 -0.72 3.21 -12.13
C ALA A 104 -0.68 2.11 -13.21
N LEU A 105 -0.20 0.92 -12.86
CA LEU A 105 -0.23 -0.27 -13.72
C LEU A 105 -1.58 -1.02 -13.69
N GLY A 106 -2.58 -0.50 -12.95
CA GLY A 106 -3.94 -1.03 -12.90
C GLY A 106 -4.21 -2.00 -11.74
N TYR A 107 -3.29 -2.17 -10.79
CA TYR A 107 -3.52 -3.02 -9.61
C TYR A 107 -4.47 -2.33 -8.63
N THR A 108 -5.48 -3.05 -8.18
CA THR A 108 -6.58 -2.54 -7.34
C THR A 108 -6.47 -2.93 -5.87
N ASN A 109 -5.60 -3.88 -5.53
CA ASN A 109 -5.42 -4.39 -4.17
C ASN A 109 -4.00 -4.09 -3.67
N VAL A 110 -3.68 -2.80 -3.55
CA VAL A 110 -2.38 -2.30 -3.12
C VAL A 110 -2.48 -1.84 -1.68
N LYS A 111 -1.63 -2.38 -0.81
CA LYS A 111 -1.55 -2.05 0.62
C LYS A 111 -0.12 -1.68 1.01
N HIS A 112 0.06 -1.21 2.23
CA HIS A 112 1.39 -1.01 2.80
C HIS A 112 1.53 -1.71 4.15
N TYR A 113 2.74 -2.16 4.48
CA TYR A 113 3.08 -2.68 5.79
C TYR A 113 3.74 -1.56 6.61
N SER A 114 2.93 -0.88 7.44
CA SER A 114 3.34 0.32 8.19
C SER A 114 4.54 0.10 9.12
N PRO A 115 4.65 -1.01 9.88
CA PRO A 115 5.80 -1.23 10.76
C PRO A 115 7.14 -1.30 10.01
N GLY A 116 7.12 -1.60 8.73
CA GLY A 116 8.30 -1.71 7.88
C GLY A 116 9.27 -2.80 8.32
N ILE A 117 10.51 -2.74 7.82
CA ILE A 117 11.52 -3.74 8.19
C ILE A 117 11.90 -3.67 9.68
N ALA A 118 11.80 -2.50 10.30
CA ALA A 118 12.05 -2.35 11.74
C ALA A 118 11.03 -3.14 12.57
N GLY A 119 9.74 -2.98 12.29
CA GLY A 119 8.68 -3.74 12.97
C GLY A 119 8.72 -5.23 12.66
N TRP A 120 9.08 -5.60 11.45
CA TRP A 120 9.28 -7.00 11.08
C TRP A 120 10.38 -7.66 11.93
N ARG A 121 11.54 -7.00 12.06
CA ARG A 121 12.64 -7.47 12.93
C ARG A 121 12.24 -7.52 14.41
N ALA A 122 11.52 -6.51 14.89
CA ALA A 122 11.04 -6.44 16.28
C ALA A 122 10.05 -7.56 16.62
N SER A 123 9.33 -8.10 15.66
CA SER A 123 8.43 -9.25 15.85
C SER A 123 9.19 -10.59 16.06
N GLY A 124 10.50 -10.60 15.86
CA GLY A 124 11.31 -11.82 15.90
C GLY A 124 11.24 -12.67 14.62
N ALA A 125 10.55 -12.19 13.58
CA ALA A 125 10.47 -12.89 12.31
C ALA A 125 11.82 -12.90 11.56
N ALA A 126 12.07 -13.98 10.82
CA ALA A 126 13.30 -14.13 10.05
C ALA A 126 13.40 -13.08 8.92
N VAL A 127 14.62 -12.63 8.64
CA VAL A 127 14.95 -11.78 7.50
C VAL A 127 15.78 -12.55 6.49
N GLU A 128 15.62 -12.20 5.24
CA GLU A 128 16.45 -12.69 4.14
C GLU A 128 17.58 -11.70 3.84
N LYS A 129 18.80 -12.16 3.58
CA LYS A 129 19.98 -11.34 3.35
C LYS A 129 20.67 -11.70 2.03
N GLY A 130 21.54 -10.81 1.58
CA GLY A 130 22.35 -11.02 0.38
C GLY A 130 21.66 -10.61 -0.91
N ALA A 131 22.23 -10.98 -2.05
CA ALA A 131 21.61 -10.78 -3.35
C ALA A 131 20.36 -11.67 -3.48
N PRO A 132 19.38 -11.23 -4.28
CA PRO A 132 18.24 -12.07 -4.62
C PRO A 132 18.66 -13.25 -5.47
#